data_9ddd731a360d49135b91d0111b9b03d9
#
_entry.id   9ddd731a360d49135b91d0111b9b03d9
#
_cell.length_a   1.000
_cell.length_b   1.000
_cell.length_c   1.000
_cell.angle_alpha   90.00
_cell.angle_beta   90.00
_cell.angle_gamma   90.00
#
_symmetry.space_group_name_H-M   'P 1'
#
loop_
_entity.id
_entity.type
_entity.pdbx_description
1 polymer ?
#
loop_
_entity_poly.entity_id
_entity_poly.type
_entity_poly.pdbx_seq_one_letter_code
_entity_poly.pdbx_strand_id
1 'polypeptide(L)'
;MAEPYLICPPNWLKTTLEADRPRGVIARVESGGTPSTTIDEYWDGDVPWLTPKEITRLSDGVFVSRTERTITSAGLAHSAAKLMPPGTVMLSKRAPVGAVAVNAVPMATNQGFLNFCCGPLLRPLYLAFWFRANKPYLDKVANGSTYPELYLNDLFEFQISIPPLKVQDQILTALSALQFAALLGLPLEQSVTEPERMVAMQQQNRRLSQIRDEVLPLLLSGGFDVSSIEVSERSASE
;
A
#
# COMPACT_ATOMS: atom_id res chain seq x y z
N MET A 1 -20.39 -8.34 -17.86
CA MET A 1 -19.62 -9.30 -17.02
C MET A 1 -19.90 -8.89 -15.58
N ALA A 2 -20.51 -9.78 -14.80
CA ALA A 2 -20.92 -9.47 -13.43
C ALA A 2 -19.69 -9.15 -12.58
N GLU A 3 -19.68 -7.97 -11.94
CA GLU A 3 -18.79 -7.71 -10.82
C GLU A 3 -18.99 -8.82 -9.79
N PRO A 4 -17.94 -9.32 -9.13
CA PRO A 4 -18.12 -10.15 -7.97
C PRO A 4 -18.83 -9.27 -6.93
N TYR A 5 -20.12 -9.48 -6.77
CA TYR A 5 -20.94 -8.85 -5.73
C TYR A 5 -20.46 -9.37 -4.37
N LEU A 6 -19.37 -8.81 -3.90
CA LEU A 6 -19.00 -8.91 -2.51
C LEU A 6 -20.04 -8.09 -1.76
N ILE A 7 -20.88 -8.76 -1.00
CA ILE A 7 -21.96 -8.13 -0.24
C ILE A 7 -21.31 -7.25 0.81
N CYS A 8 -21.17 -5.97 0.46
CA CYS A 8 -20.68 -4.98 1.41
C CYS A 8 -21.70 -4.80 2.55
N PRO A 9 -21.32 -5.00 3.80
CA PRO A 9 -22.20 -4.78 4.93
C PRO A 9 -22.85 -3.39 4.88
N PRO A 10 -24.13 -3.26 5.25
CA PRO A 10 -24.89 -2.02 5.08
C PRO A 10 -24.34 -0.83 5.88
N ASN A 11 -23.54 -1.10 6.92
CA ASN A 11 -22.89 -0.09 7.77
C ASN A 11 -21.53 0.40 7.27
N TRP A 12 -21.06 -0.09 6.10
CA TRP A 12 -19.82 0.39 5.52
C TRP A 12 -20.08 1.64 4.66
N LEU A 13 -19.19 2.63 4.79
CA LEU A 13 -19.25 3.83 3.98
C LEU A 13 -18.87 3.51 2.54
N LYS A 14 -19.78 3.74 1.60
CA LYS A 14 -19.49 3.68 0.17
C LYS A 14 -19.11 5.07 -0.32
N THR A 15 -17.93 5.20 -0.91
CA THR A 15 -17.42 6.47 -1.44
C THR A 15 -16.45 6.21 -2.60
N THR A 16 -15.93 7.27 -3.19
CA THR A 16 -14.88 7.22 -4.21
C THR A 16 -13.51 7.57 -3.61
N LEU A 17 -12.45 7.45 -4.40
CA LEU A 17 -11.10 7.88 -4.02
C LEU A 17 -10.85 9.37 -4.24
N GLU A 18 -11.87 10.12 -4.63
CA GLU A 18 -11.79 11.57 -4.74
C GLU A 18 -11.51 12.20 -3.38
N ALA A 19 -10.66 13.23 -3.37
CA ALA A 19 -10.36 13.97 -2.15
C ALA A 19 -11.62 14.71 -1.67
N ASP A 20 -12.24 14.18 -0.62
CA ASP A 20 -13.47 14.70 -0.02
C ASP A 20 -13.22 15.08 1.44
N ARG A 21 -12.78 16.32 1.65
CA ARG A 21 -12.50 16.85 2.99
C ARG A 21 -13.68 16.74 3.97
N PRO A 22 -14.95 16.97 3.56
CA PRO A 22 -16.08 16.84 4.49
C PRO A 22 -16.28 15.42 5.02
N ARG A 23 -15.94 14.39 4.23
CA ARG A 23 -16.11 12.99 4.63
C ARG A 23 -14.93 12.40 5.37
N GLY A 24 -13.76 13.04 5.27
CA GLY A 24 -12.57 12.62 6.01
C GLY A 24 -11.96 11.29 5.56
N VAL A 25 -12.20 10.87 4.30
CA VAL A 25 -11.67 9.61 3.74
C VAL A 25 -10.32 9.85 3.07
N ILE A 26 -10.28 10.67 2.04
CA ILE A 26 -9.05 11.11 1.40
C ILE A 26 -8.88 12.61 1.63
N ALA A 27 -7.85 13.00 2.34
CA ALA A 27 -7.58 14.40 2.65
C ALA A 27 -7.02 15.15 1.44
N ARG A 28 -6.12 14.51 0.69
CA ARG A 28 -5.53 15.05 -0.54
C ARG A 28 -4.85 13.96 -1.35
N VAL A 29 -4.72 14.19 -2.65
CA VAL A 29 -3.90 13.38 -3.56
C VAL A 29 -2.90 14.31 -4.24
N GLU A 30 -1.62 13.91 -4.23
CA GLU A 30 -0.52 14.69 -4.81
C GLU A 30 0.23 13.86 -5.84
N SER A 31 0.62 14.48 -6.94
CA SER A 31 1.57 13.86 -7.86
C SER A 31 2.99 14.14 -7.38
N GLY A 32 3.90 13.21 -7.66
CA GLY A 32 5.32 13.43 -7.44
C GLY A 32 5.98 14.27 -8.55
N GLY A 33 7.28 14.50 -8.39
CA GLY A 33 8.11 15.23 -9.35
C GLY A 33 9.56 14.80 -9.32
N THR A 34 10.29 15.19 -10.36
CA THR A 34 11.73 14.90 -10.50
C THR A 34 12.50 16.22 -10.60
N PRO A 35 13.43 16.48 -9.67
CA PRO A 35 14.37 17.59 -9.83
C PRO A 35 15.20 17.45 -11.10
N SER A 36 15.70 18.55 -11.65
CA SER A 36 16.60 18.50 -12.81
C SER A 36 17.79 17.59 -12.51
N THR A 37 18.00 16.60 -13.38
CA THR A 37 19.12 15.65 -13.28
C THR A 37 20.45 16.25 -13.73
N THR A 38 20.44 17.44 -14.30
CA THR A 38 21.64 18.17 -14.74
C THR A 38 22.20 19.11 -13.69
N ILE A 39 21.53 19.21 -12.53
CA ILE A 39 21.95 20.07 -11.41
C ILE A 39 22.26 19.15 -10.23
N ASP A 40 23.53 18.87 -10.03
CA ASP A 40 24.02 17.94 -8.99
C ASP A 40 23.62 18.40 -7.58
N GLU A 41 23.58 19.70 -7.33
CA GLU A 41 23.15 20.31 -6.06
C GLU A 41 21.75 19.88 -5.60
N TYR A 42 20.88 19.38 -6.49
CA TYR A 42 19.55 18.93 -6.16
C TYR A 42 19.48 17.51 -5.63
N TRP A 43 20.59 16.77 -5.70
CA TRP A 43 20.66 15.34 -5.38
C TRP A 43 21.53 15.06 -4.15
N ASP A 44 21.44 13.81 -3.68
CA ASP A 44 22.25 13.26 -2.59
C ASP A 44 22.12 14.02 -1.24
N GLY A 45 20.91 14.57 -0.98
CA GLY A 45 20.56 15.20 0.29
C GLY A 45 19.85 14.27 1.27
N ASP A 46 19.06 14.84 2.18
CA ASP A 46 18.43 14.12 3.28
C ASP A 46 16.99 13.66 3.00
N VAL A 47 16.40 14.06 1.87
CA VAL A 47 15.01 13.74 1.52
C VAL A 47 14.97 12.48 0.68
N PRO A 48 14.47 11.34 1.19
CA PRO A 48 14.27 10.14 0.40
C PRO A 48 13.37 10.43 -0.82
N TRP A 49 13.75 9.91 -1.98
CA TRP A 49 13.05 10.14 -3.25
C TRP A 49 12.76 8.82 -3.96
N LEU A 50 11.50 8.37 -3.86
CA LEU A 50 11.06 7.05 -4.28
C LEU A 50 10.73 6.99 -5.78
N THR A 51 11.10 5.87 -6.41
CA THR A 51 10.73 5.53 -7.78
C THR A 51 9.88 4.25 -7.84
N PRO A 52 9.04 4.05 -8.87
CA PRO A 52 8.24 2.83 -8.99
C PRO A 52 9.07 1.54 -9.03
N LYS A 53 10.28 1.61 -9.57
CA LYS A 53 11.20 0.46 -9.65
C LYS A 53 11.60 -0.05 -8.26
N GLU A 54 11.73 0.83 -7.28
CA GLU A 54 12.13 0.45 -5.92
C GLU A 54 11.03 -0.29 -5.18
N ILE A 55 9.74 0.03 -5.46
CA ILE A 55 8.63 -0.70 -4.84
C ILE A 55 8.63 -2.18 -5.23
N THR A 56 9.00 -2.51 -6.45
CA THR A 56 9.06 -3.91 -6.90
C THR A 56 10.09 -4.76 -6.16
N ARG A 57 11.01 -4.11 -5.47
CA ARG A 57 12.06 -4.75 -4.65
C ARG A 57 11.68 -4.89 -3.17
N LEU A 58 10.57 -4.29 -2.78
CA LEU A 58 10.03 -4.43 -1.42
C LEU A 58 9.43 -5.82 -1.25
N SER A 59 10.13 -6.91 -1.52
CA SER A 59 9.60 -8.26 -1.33
C SER A 59 8.08 -8.27 -0.99
N ASP A 60 7.62 -8.87 0.08
CA ASP A 60 6.21 -8.86 0.50
C ASP A 60 5.83 -7.65 1.40
N GLY A 61 6.79 -6.77 1.68
CA GLY A 61 6.57 -5.57 2.51
C GLY A 61 5.70 -4.52 1.82
N VAL A 62 5.11 -3.64 2.62
CA VAL A 62 4.36 -2.47 2.14
C VAL A 62 5.03 -1.17 2.57
N PHE A 63 5.84 -1.20 3.63
CA PHE A 63 6.50 -0.01 4.15
C PHE A 63 7.83 0.28 3.46
N VAL A 64 8.06 1.57 3.21
CA VAL A 64 9.32 2.09 2.70
C VAL A 64 9.84 3.18 3.64
N SER A 65 11.12 3.08 4.03
CA SER A 65 11.79 4.05 4.90
C SER A 65 13.09 4.60 4.30
N ARG A 66 13.56 4.00 3.21
CA ARG A 66 14.81 4.37 2.53
C ARG A 66 14.61 4.24 1.03
N THR A 67 15.38 5.01 0.27
CA THR A 67 15.40 5.00 -1.20
C THR A 67 16.83 4.91 -1.72
N GLU A 68 16.99 4.47 -2.95
CA GLU A 68 18.32 4.42 -3.62
C GLU A 68 18.89 5.82 -3.86
N ARG A 69 18.01 6.79 -4.11
CA ARG A 69 18.38 8.19 -4.35
C ARG A 69 17.67 9.09 -3.35
N THR A 70 18.34 10.18 -3.03
CA THR A 70 17.79 11.25 -2.20
C THR A 70 17.88 12.58 -2.92
N ILE A 71 17.08 13.55 -2.50
CA ILE A 71 17.13 14.92 -3.00
C ILE A 71 17.42 15.90 -1.87
N THR A 72 17.98 17.04 -2.21
CA THR A 72 18.20 18.11 -1.25
C THR A 72 16.93 18.95 -1.05
N SER A 73 16.95 19.82 -0.04
CA SER A 73 15.90 20.83 0.14
C SER A 73 15.82 21.77 -1.07
N ALA A 74 16.95 22.07 -1.73
CA ALA A 74 16.99 22.84 -2.96
C ALA A 74 16.30 22.09 -4.11
N GLY A 75 16.60 20.79 -4.29
CA GLY A 75 15.93 19.95 -5.28
C GLY A 75 14.43 19.85 -5.05
N LEU A 76 13.99 19.75 -3.78
CA LEU A 76 12.58 19.77 -3.43
C LEU A 76 11.93 21.11 -3.77
N ALA A 77 12.56 22.23 -3.45
CA ALA A 77 12.02 23.57 -3.66
C ALA A 77 11.95 23.98 -5.15
N HIS A 78 12.89 23.49 -5.97
CA HIS A 78 13.00 23.86 -7.40
C HIS A 78 12.43 22.78 -8.34
N SER A 79 11.53 21.93 -7.85
CA SER A 79 10.89 20.89 -8.65
C SER A 79 9.41 20.75 -8.30
N ALA A 80 8.70 19.88 -9.05
CA ALA A 80 7.34 19.48 -8.73
C ALA A 80 7.27 18.40 -7.64
N ALA A 81 8.41 17.95 -7.10
CA ALA A 81 8.44 16.99 -6.00
C ALA A 81 7.77 17.58 -4.74
N LYS A 82 7.04 16.74 -4.03
CA LYS A 82 6.35 17.11 -2.80
C LYS A 82 6.85 16.23 -1.66
N LEU A 83 7.16 16.83 -0.52
CA LEU A 83 7.46 16.09 0.70
C LEU A 83 6.16 15.58 1.30
N MET A 84 5.96 14.27 1.25
CA MET A 84 4.78 13.61 1.78
C MET A 84 5.01 13.21 3.24
N PRO A 85 4.02 13.41 4.13
CA PRO A 85 4.13 12.99 5.52
C PRO A 85 4.17 11.45 5.64
N PRO A 86 4.69 10.89 6.75
CA PRO A 86 4.60 9.46 7.03
C PRO A 86 3.16 8.97 6.97
N GLY A 87 2.96 7.73 6.53
CA GLY A 87 1.64 7.14 6.35
C GLY A 87 0.95 7.53 5.03
N THR A 88 1.64 8.19 4.10
CA THR A 88 1.11 8.42 2.76
C THR A 88 1.12 7.13 1.95
N VAL A 89 0.01 6.81 1.29
CA VAL A 89 -0.09 5.67 0.37
C VAL A 89 0.36 6.10 -1.01
N MET A 90 1.45 5.50 -1.48
CA MET A 90 2.13 5.83 -2.73
C MET A 90 1.77 4.77 -3.77
N LEU A 91 0.88 5.11 -4.71
CA LEU A 91 0.43 4.25 -5.81
C LEU A 91 1.22 4.57 -7.08
N SER A 92 1.89 3.58 -7.63
CA SER A 92 2.54 3.72 -8.94
C SER A 92 1.49 3.83 -10.04
N LYS A 93 1.52 4.95 -10.78
CA LYS A 93 0.66 5.17 -11.95
C LYS A 93 1.29 4.77 -13.28
N ARG A 94 2.59 4.47 -13.29
CA ARG A 94 3.36 4.00 -14.46
C ARG A 94 4.00 2.66 -14.16
N ALA A 95 4.56 2.01 -15.17
CA ALA A 95 5.12 0.66 -15.09
C ALA A 95 6.12 0.46 -13.93
N PRO A 96 5.87 -0.49 -13.03
CA PRO A 96 4.68 -1.35 -12.94
C PRO A 96 3.47 -0.60 -12.35
N VAL A 97 2.37 -0.53 -13.12
CA VAL A 97 1.12 0.11 -12.68
C VAL A 97 0.58 -0.61 -11.45
N GLY A 98 0.02 0.15 -10.50
CA GLY A 98 -0.65 -0.42 -9.33
C GLY A 98 0.27 -0.99 -8.25
N ALA A 99 1.59 -0.76 -8.35
CA ALA A 99 2.49 -1.06 -7.24
C ALA A 99 2.26 -0.04 -6.10
N VAL A 100 2.25 -0.55 -4.86
CA VAL A 100 1.86 0.25 -3.68
C VAL A 100 2.89 0.16 -2.59
N ALA A 101 3.22 1.32 -2.01
CA ALA A 101 3.98 1.43 -0.77
C ALA A 101 3.33 2.44 0.19
N VAL A 102 3.71 2.36 1.46
CA VAL A 102 3.38 3.36 2.50
C VAL A 102 4.70 3.84 3.10
N ASN A 103 4.93 5.14 3.09
CA ASN A 103 6.16 5.68 3.65
C ASN A 103 6.14 5.69 5.17
N ALA A 104 7.22 5.23 5.78
CA ALA A 104 7.39 5.25 7.23
C ALA A 104 8.06 6.56 7.72
N VAL A 105 8.67 7.31 6.82
CA VAL A 105 9.36 8.59 7.07
C VAL A 105 8.90 9.64 6.06
N PRO A 106 9.09 10.94 6.32
CA PRO A 106 8.84 11.96 5.29
C PRO A 106 9.61 11.63 4.01
N MET A 107 8.94 11.65 2.84
CA MET A 107 9.51 11.14 1.59
C MET A 107 8.91 11.88 0.39
N ALA A 108 9.70 12.09 -0.65
CA ALA A 108 9.23 12.54 -1.94
C ALA A 108 9.15 11.38 -2.94
N THR A 109 8.42 11.58 -4.04
CA THR A 109 8.31 10.60 -5.13
C THR A 109 8.56 11.26 -6.47
N ASN A 110 8.90 10.47 -7.48
CA ASN A 110 8.90 10.95 -8.86
C ASN A 110 7.47 11.12 -9.39
N GLN A 111 7.32 11.66 -10.60
CA GLN A 111 6.03 11.86 -11.27
C GLN A 111 5.29 10.57 -11.63
N GLY A 112 5.88 9.40 -11.43
CA GLY A 112 5.26 8.09 -11.64
C GLY A 112 4.30 7.66 -10.54
N PHE A 113 4.02 8.52 -9.55
CA PHE A 113 3.15 8.22 -8.42
C PHE A 113 1.93 9.12 -8.32
N LEU A 114 0.89 8.54 -7.71
CA LEU A 114 -0.19 9.25 -7.04
C LEU A 114 -0.06 8.98 -5.54
N ASN A 115 0.08 10.04 -4.76
CA ASN A 115 0.34 10.00 -3.32
C ASN A 115 -0.93 10.36 -2.56
N PHE A 116 -1.53 9.39 -1.87
CA PHE A 116 -2.79 9.55 -1.14
C PHE A 116 -2.51 9.82 0.34
N CYS A 117 -2.88 11.00 0.82
CA CYS A 117 -2.96 11.28 2.25
C CYS A 117 -4.37 10.90 2.73
N CYS A 118 -4.46 9.87 3.55
CA CYS A 118 -5.73 9.44 4.12
C CYS A 118 -6.25 10.47 5.14
N GLY A 119 -7.56 10.61 5.19
CA GLY A 119 -8.26 11.34 6.24
C GLY A 119 -8.49 10.47 7.48
N PRO A 120 -9.16 11.02 8.52
CA PRO A 120 -9.32 10.34 9.80
C PRO A 120 -10.19 9.08 9.75
N LEU A 121 -10.99 8.87 8.71
CA LEU A 121 -11.87 7.70 8.55
C LEU A 121 -11.22 6.52 7.84
N LEU A 122 -9.99 6.68 7.33
CA LEU A 122 -9.33 5.66 6.51
C LEU A 122 -7.91 5.37 7.01
N ARG A 123 -7.65 4.12 7.37
CA ARG A 123 -6.31 3.65 7.68
C ARG A 123 -5.46 3.56 6.40
N PRO A 124 -4.24 4.13 6.36
CA PRO A 124 -3.37 4.05 5.18
C PRO A 124 -3.10 2.61 4.72
N LEU A 125 -2.87 1.69 5.65
CA LEU A 125 -2.65 0.28 5.33
C LEU A 125 -3.90 -0.37 4.72
N TYR A 126 -5.11 -0.01 5.16
CA TYR A 126 -6.33 -0.52 4.56
C TYR A 126 -6.41 -0.10 3.08
N LEU A 127 -6.15 1.17 2.77
CA LEU A 127 -6.10 1.66 1.39
C LEU A 127 -5.01 0.96 0.57
N ALA A 128 -3.82 0.76 1.14
CA ALA A 128 -2.73 0.08 0.46
C ALA A 128 -3.09 -1.37 0.10
N PHE A 129 -3.69 -2.12 1.01
CA PHE A 129 -4.16 -3.48 0.74
C PHE A 129 -5.35 -3.49 -0.22
N TRP A 130 -6.24 -2.50 -0.14
CA TRP A 130 -7.33 -2.35 -1.10
C TRP A 130 -6.80 -2.18 -2.53
N PHE A 131 -5.79 -1.32 -2.76
CA PHE A 131 -5.14 -1.20 -4.07
C PHE A 131 -4.51 -2.51 -4.53
N ARG A 132 -3.83 -3.24 -3.64
CA ARG A 132 -3.24 -4.54 -3.97
C ARG A 132 -4.30 -5.55 -4.41
N ALA A 133 -5.42 -5.64 -3.70
CA ALA A 133 -6.53 -6.53 -4.05
C ALA A 133 -7.18 -6.17 -5.40
N ASN A 134 -7.20 -4.86 -5.72
CA ASN A 134 -7.80 -4.36 -6.95
C ASN A 134 -6.79 -4.17 -8.10
N LYS A 135 -5.55 -4.66 -7.94
CA LYS A 135 -4.51 -4.52 -8.98
C LYS A 135 -4.96 -5.01 -10.37
N PRO A 136 -5.64 -6.17 -10.54
CA PRO A 136 -6.11 -6.61 -11.85
C PRO A 136 -7.07 -5.62 -12.52
N TYR A 137 -7.82 -4.86 -11.74
CA TYR A 137 -8.68 -3.82 -12.26
C TYR A 137 -7.87 -2.56 -12.60
N LEU A 138 -6.92 -2.15 -11.75
CA LEU A 138 -6.02 -1.03 -12.04
C LEU A 138 -5.28 -1.24 -13.37
N ASP A 139 -4.84 -2.47 -13.64
CA ASP A 139 -4.19 -2.82 -14.92
C ASP A 139 -5.14 -2.67 -16.13
N LYS A 140 -6.45 -2.92 -15.94
CA LYS A 140 -7.44 -2.79 -17.02
C LYS A 140 -7.80 -1.34 -17.34
N VAL A 141 -7.84 -0.47 -16.34
CA VAL A 141 -8.20 0.95 -16.54
C VAL A 141 -7.00 1.82 -16.89
N ALA A 142 -5.78 1.30 -16.67
CA ALA A 142 -4.58 1.99 -17.13
C ALA A 142 -4.60 2.17 -18.66
N ASN A 143 -4.54 3.42 -19.10
CA ASN A 143 -4.62 3.79 -20.49
C ASN A 143 -3.25 3.74 -21.18
N GLY A 144 -3.21 3.33 -22.44
CA GLY A 144 -2.02 3.28 -23.26
C GLY A 144 -1.55 1.86 -23.57
N SER A 145 -1.46 1.52 -24.86
CA SER A 145 -1.07 0.18 -25.34
C SER A 145 0.43 -0.12 -25.16
N THR A 146 1.28 0.90 -25.24
CA THR A 146 2.74 0.73 -25.15
C THR A 146 3.28 1.11 -23.77
N TYR A 147 2.71 2.13 -23.16
CA TYR A 147 3.07 2.62 -21.83
C TYR A 147 1.80 2.91 -21.01
N PRO A 148 1.23 1.89 -20.36
CA PRO A 148 0.03 2.08 -19.57
C PRO A 148 0.27 3.07 -18.43
N GLU A 149 -0.64 4.02 -18.27
CA GLU A 149 -0.64 5.01 -17.19
C GLU A 149 -2.03 5.14 -16.58
N LEU A 150 -2.09 5.19 -15.24
CA LEU A 150 -3.29 5.49 -14.48
C LEU A 150 -3.43 7.00 -14.32
N TYR A 151 -4.59 7.53 -14.66
CA TYR A 151 -4.92 8.91 -14.37
C TYR A 151 -5.78 9.01 -13.11
N LEU A 152 -5.66 10.13 -12.41
CA LEU A 152 -6.41 10.34 -11.17
C LEU A 152 -7.93 10.27 -11.40
N ASN A 153 -8.40 10.78 -12.54
CA ASN A 153 -9.82 10.74 -12.90
C ASN A 153 -10.32 9.30 -13.07
N ASP A 154 -9.51 8.39 -13.60
CA ASP A 154 -9.87 6.98 -13.73
C ASP A 154 -10.10 6.33 -12.34
N LEU A 155 -9.36 6.80 -11.33
CA LEU A 155 -9.49 6.32 -9.95
C LEU A 155 -10.73 6.89 -9.24
N PHE A 156 -11.28 8.01 -9.68
CA PHE A 156 -12.49 8.59 -9.07
C PHE A 156 -13.75 7.81 -9.41
N GLU A 157 -13.73 6.99 -10.45
CA GLU A 157 -14.83 6.09 -10.80
C GLU A 157 -14.89 4.86 -9.89
N PHE A 158 -13.80 4.57 -9.15
CA PHE A 158 -13.77 3.45 -8.20
C PHE A 158 -14.62 3.72 -6.98
N GLN A 159 -15.53 2.82 -6.71
CA GLN A 159 -16.21 2.77 -5.43
C GLN A 159 -15.39 1.94 -4.45
N ILE A 160 -15.02 2.55 -3.32
CA ILE A 160 -14.41 1.87 -2.19
C ILE A 160 -15.44 1.73 -1.07
N SER A 161 -15.50 0.55 -0.47
CA SER A 161 -16.27 0.30 0.73
C SER A 161 -15.38 0.40 1.96
N ILE A 162 -15.67 1.33 2.84
CA ILE A 162 -14.84 1.64 4.00
C ILE A 162 -15.57 1.22 5.27
N PRO A 163 -15.09 0.19 5.98
CA PRO A 163 -15.63 -0.22 7.26
C PRO A 163 -15.32 0.81 8.35
N PRO A 164 -16.03 0.78 9.49
CA PRO A 164 -15.65 1.52 10.68
C PRO A 164 -14.19 1.26 11.07
N LEU A 165 -13.50 2.23 11.67
CA LEU A 165 -12.06 2.13 12.00
C LEU A 165 -11.73 0.87 12.79
N LYS A 166 -12.56 0.49 13.76
CA LYS A 166 -12.38 -0.75 14.54
C LYS A 166 -12.31 -1.98 13.64
N VAL A 167 -13.15 -2.06 12.62
CA VAL A 167 -13.16 -3.18 11.65
C VAL A 167 -11.94 -3.12 10.75
N GLN A 168 -11.53 -1.91 10.31
CA GLN A 168 -10.26 -1.76 9.57
C GLN A 168 -9.09 -2.29 10.40
N ASP A 169 -8.99 -1.92 11.68
CA ASP A 169 -7.93 -2.37 12.58
C ASP A 169 -7.95 -3.89 12.78
N GLN A 170 -9.12 -4.52 12.89
CA GLN A 170 -9.27 -5.98 12.96
C GLN A 170 -8.80 -6.68 11.66
N ILE A 171 -9.20 -6.16 10.50
CA ILE A 171 -8.74 -6.65 9.19
C ILE A 171 -7.21 -6.56 9.10
N LEU A 172 -6.63 -5.41 9.47
CA LEU A 172 -5.19 -5.20 9.42
C LEU A 172 -4.44 -6.11 10.40
N THR A 173 -5.01 -6.37 11.58
CA THR A 173 -4.45 -7.32 12.54
C THR A 173 -4.43 -8.73 11.97
N ALA A 174 -5.53 -9.18 11.35
CA ALA A 174 -5.59 -10.49 10.70
C ALA A 174 -4.57 -10.63 9.56
N LEU A 175 -4.44 -9.60 8.70
CA LEU A 175 -3.46 -9.59 7.62
C LEU A 175 -2.02 -9.57 8.13
N SER A 176 -1.75 -8.82 9.20
CA SER A 176 -0.43 -8.79 9.84
C SER A 176 -0.08 -10.13 10.49
N ALA A 177 -1.03 -10.79 11.12
CA ALA A 177 -0.83 -12.12 11.70
C ALA A 177 -0.48 -13.16 10.62
N LEU A 178 -1.18 -13.13 9.46
CA LEU A 178 -0.88 -13.99 8.32
C LEU A 178 0.52 -13.71 7.76
N GLN A 179 0.90 -12.44 7.63
CA GLN A 179 2.22 -12.03 7.14
C GLN A 179 3.33 -12.36 8.15
N PHE A 180 3.06 -12.23 9.45
CA PHE A 180 4.00 -12.55 10.53
C PHE A 180 4.18 -14.05 10.67
N ALA A 181 3.13 -14.85 10.54
CA ALA A 181 3.21 -16.31 10.46
C ALA A 181 4.04 -16.77 9.25
N ALA A 182 3.97 -16.03 8.13
CA ALA A 182 4.82 -16.25 6.95
C ALA A 182 6.29 -15.95 7.21
N LEU A 183 6.58 -14.88 7.96
CA LEU A 183 7.96 -14.44 8.29
C LEU A 183 8.61 -15.33 9.37
N LEU A 184 7.85 -15.79 10.36
CA LEU A 184 8.39 -16.55 11.49
C LEU A 184 8.60 -18.02 11.18
N GLY A 185 8.07 -18.54 10.05
CA GLY A 185 8.15 -19.96 9.73
C GLY A 185 7.80 -20.78 10.97
N LEU A 186 6.52 -21.04 11.24
CA LEU A 186 6.13 -21.86 12.40
C LEU A 186 7.01 -23.10 12.49
N PRO A 187 7.46 -23.52 13.68
CA PRO A 187 8.50 -24.51 13.82
C PRO A 187 8.10 -25.81 13.15
N LEU A 188 8.74 -26.10 12.04
CA LEU A 188 8.84 -27.46 11.55
C LEU A 188 9.79 -28.20 12.47
N GLU A 189 9.42 -29.43 12.80
CA GLU A 189 10.11 -30.28 13.74
C GLU A 189 11.65 -30.22 13.65
N GLN A 190 12.32 -30.37 14.80
CA GLN A 190 13.75 -30.12 15.07
C GLN A 190 14.75 -31.01 14.30
N SER A 191 14.35 -31.65 13.20
CA SER A 191 15.18 -32.62 12.47
C SER A 191 15.61 -32.26 11.05
N VAL A 192 15.40 -31.02 10.61
CA VAL A 192 15.67 -30.60 9.20
C VAL A 192 17.00 -29.84 9.13
N THR A 193 17.86 -30.21 8.17
CA THR A 193 19.14 -29.53 7.91
C THR A 193 18.95 -28.10 7.48
N GLU A 194 19.91 -27.19 7.72
CA GLU A 194 19.77 -25.75 7.40
C GLU A 194 19.31 -25.45 5.98
N PRO A 195 19.83 -26.06 4.90
CA PRO A 195 19.38 -25.81 3.54
C PRO A 195 17.93 -26.27 3.29
N GLU A 196 17.53 -27.41 3.86
CA GLU A 196 16.18 -27.94 3.75
C GLU A 196 15.19 -27.06 4.52
N ARG A 197 15.62 -26.50 5.67
CA ARG A 197 14.85 -25.54 6.46
C ARG A 197 14.60 -24.26 5.69
N MET A 198 15.61 -23.73 4.98
CA MET A 198 15.44 -22.56 4.12
C MET A 198 14.45 -22.80 2.97
N VAL A 199 14.52 -23.95 2.31
CA VAL A 199 13.59 -24.32 1.25
C VAL A 199 12.16 -24.47 1.79
N ALA A 200 12.00 -25.15 2.94
CA ALA A 200 10.71 -25.30 3.59
C ALA A 200 10.12 -23.96 4.03
N MET A 201 10.92 -23.05 4.60
CA MET A 201 10.51 -21.68 4.94
C MET A 201 10.07 -20.88 3.71
N GLN A 202 10.80 -20.99 2.60
CA GLN A 202 10.42 -20.31 1.37
C GLN A 202 9.11 -20.84 0.79
N GLN A 203 8.88 -22.15 0.84
CA GLN A 203 7.62 -22.77 0.41
C GLN A 203 6.46 -22.35 1.31
N GLN A 204 6.67 -22.33 2.61
CA GLN A 204 5.68 -21.90 3.59
C GLN A 204 5.32 -20.42 3.40
N ASN A 205 6.30 -19.55 3.19
CA ASN A 205 6.09 -18.13 2.91
C ASN A 205 5.27 -17.92 1.63
N ARG A 206 5.55 -18.69 0.56
CA ARG A 206 4.75 -18.66 -0.68
C ARG A 206 3.31 -19.08 -0.42
N ARG A 207 3.08 -20.15 0.33
CA ARG A 207 1.74 -20.64 0.67
C ARG A 207 0.96 -19.63 1.51
N LEU A 208 1.60 -18.99 2.50
CA LEU A 208 0.96 -17.97 3.34
C LEU A 208 0.67 -16.69 2.56
N SER A 209 1.54 -16.31 1.63
CA SER A 209 1.28 -15.21 0.70
C SER A 209 0.08 -15.51 -0.20
N GLN A 210 -0.07 -16.75 -0.69
CA GLN A 210 -1.24 -17.17 -1.45
C GLN A 210 -2.52 -17.10 -0.62
N ILE A 211 -2.51 -17.65 0.60
CA ILE A 211 -3.65 -17.58 1.53
C ILE A 211 -4.03 -16.12 1.80
N ARG A 212 -3.05 -15.26 2.06
CA ARG A 212 -3.29 -13.81 2.23
C ARG A 212 -4.01 -13.24 1.02
N ASP A 213 -3.53 -13.51 -0.19
CA ASP A 213 -4.06 -12.94 -1.42
C ASP A 213 -5.46 -13.48 -1.75
N GLU A 214 -5.77 -14.72 -1.35
CA GLU A 214 -7.12 -15.31 -1.45
C GLU A 214 -8.09 -14.73 -0.41
N VAL A 215 -7.62 -14.50 0.81
CA VAL A 215 -8.44 -14.00 1.93
C VAL A 215 -8.61 -12.48 1.88
N LEU A 216 -7.62 -11.75 1.34
CA LEU A 216 -7.62 -10.30 1.31
C LEU A 216 -8.88 -9.69 0.67
N PRO A 217 -9.38 -10.15 -0.50
CA PRO A 217 -10.63 -9.64 -1.07
C PRO A 217 -11.83 -9.89 -0.17
N LEU A 218 -11.91 -11.04 0.50
CA LEU A 218 -13.00 -11.40 1.42
C LEU A 218 -13.01 -10.51 2.66
N LEU A 219 -11.84 -10.23 3.23
CA LEU A 219 -11.70 -9.30 4.36
C LEU A 219 -12.09 -7.87 3.99
N LEU A 220 -11.64 -7.41 2.82
CA LEU A 220 -11.90 -6.04 2.35
C LEU A 220 -13.33 -5.81 1.87
N SER A 221 -14.06 -6.87 1.56
CA SER A 221 -15.48 -6.81 1.17
C SER A 221 -16.45 -7.00 2.32
N GLY A 222 -15.96 -7.37 3.50
CA GLY A 222 -16.79 -7.80 4.62
C GLY A 222 -17.41 -9.19 4.45
N GLY A 223 -16.96 -9.98 3.47
CA GLY A 223 -17.37 -11.36 3.28
C GLY A 223 -16.79 -12.31 4.34
N PHE A 224 -15.90 -11.83 5.20
CA PHE A 224 -15.33 -12.58 6.32
C PHE A 224 -15.66 -11.88 7.65
N ASP A 225 -16.17 -12.65 8.61
CA ASP A 225 -16.47 -12.12 9.94
C ASP A 225 -15.18 -12.00 10.77
N VAL A 226 -14.79 -10.75 11.05
CA VAL A 226 -13.63 -10.42 11.89
C VAL A 226 -14.00 -10.06 13.33
N SER A 227 -15.26 -10.21 13.71
CA SER A 227 -15.75 -9.81 15.05
C SER A 227 -15.11 -10.58 16.20
N SER A 228 -14.63 -11.78 15.93
CA SER A 228 -13.93 -12.65 16.89
C SER A 228 -12.42 -12.37 17.02
N ILE A 229 -11.87 -11.48 16.21
CA ILE A 229 -10.45 -11.14 16.26
C ILE A 229 -10.23 -10.14 17.41
N GLU A 230 -9.59 -10.59 18.49
CA GLU A 230 -9.16 -9.73 19.58
C GLU A 230 -7.98 -8.87 19.15
N VAL A 231 -8.15 -7.56 19.18
CA VAL A 231 -7.03 -6.61 19.05
C VAL A 231 -6.36 -6.52 20.40
N SER A 232 -5.22 -7.18 20.59
CA SER A 232 -4.40 -7.02 21.78
C SER A 232 -3.91 -5.58 21.87
N GLU A 233 -4.53 -4.78 22.73
CA GLU A 233 -3.98 -3.50 23.16
C GLU A 233 -2.71 -3.77 23.95
N ARG A 234 -1.55 -3.73 23.31
CA ARG A 234 -0.30 -3.55 24.03
C ARG A 234 -0.35 -2.15 24.63
N SER A 235 -0.67 -2.09 25.92
CA SER A 235 -0.46 -0.90 26.73
C SER A 235 0.98 -0.42 26.55
N ALA A 236 1.12 0.76 25.94
CA ALA A 236 2.34 1.55 26.02
C ALA A 236 2.42 2.10 27.47
N SER A 237 2.97 1.30 28.37
CA SER A 237 3.38 1.72 29.71
C SER A 237 4.72 1.02 30.01
N GLU A 238 5.79 1.70 29.69
CA GLU A 238 7.00 1.98 30.47
C GLU A 238 8.07 2.59 29.55
#